data_145c0a1efbb9d53909f8fd26884e7523
#
_entry.id   145c0a1efbb9d53909f8fd26884e7523
#
_cell.length_a   1.000
_cell.length_b   1.000
_cell.length_c   1.000
_cell.angle_alpha   90.00
_cell.angle_beta   90.00
_cell.angle_gamma   90.00
#
_symmetry.space_group_name_H-M   'P 1'
#
loop_
_entity.id
_entity.type
_entity.pdbx_description
1 polymer ?
#
loop_
_entity_poly.entity_id
_entity_poly.type
_entity_poly.pdbx_seq_one_letter_code
_entity_poly.pdbx_strand_id
1 'polypeptide(L)'
;MLTTSPEVYAAVKDLRVVRKFQDRQISTDHLEAILDAGRWTGSSKNRQSWVFVVVRDRTQLDRLAQCGDFTRPVHSADLVIAPIRLPDGYDWDMGRVSQNMMLAAAAVGVGSCPITLHRHDDARAVLGVPADHGCQWVMAMGYPDDAAEREARRKNPLSGRKPLEELVRYDRFA
;
A
#
# COMPACT_ATOMS: atom_id res chain seq x y z
N MET A 1 8.36 8.58 -25.99
CA MET A 1 9.49 7.64 -26.16
C MET A 1 9.77 7.04 -24.78
N LEU A 2 9.88 5.72 -24.65
CA LEU A 2 10.27 5.10 -23.38
C LEU A 2 11.77 5.29 -23.19
N THR A 3 12.17 5.87 -22.04
CA THR A 3 13.56 5.95 -21.63
C THR A 3 13.91 4.72 -20.81
N THR A 4 15.06 4.11 -21.07
CA THR A 4 15.58 3.02 -20.23
C THR A 4 16.03 3.61 -18.89
N SER A 5 15.55 3.04 -17.78
CA SER A 5 15.94 3.46 -16.42
C SER A 5 16.20 2.22 -15.57
N PRO A 6 17.49 1.82 -15.43
CA PRO A 6 17.88 0.74 -14.53
C PRO A 6 17.43 0.96 -13.09
N GLU A 7 17.33 2.22 -12.64
CA GLU A 7 16.90 2.60 -11.30
C GLU A 7 15.44 2.19 -11.03
N VAL A 8 14.56 2.31 -12.03
CA VAL A 8 13.15 1.88 -11.89
C VAL A 8 13.08 0.38 -11.68
N TYR A 9 13.86 -0.40 -12.43
CA TYR A 9 13.91 -1.84 -12.27
C TYR A 9 14.46 -2.25 -10.88
N ALA A 10 15.51 -1.57 -10.42
CA ALA A 10 16.06 -1.76 -9.09
C ALA A 10 15.01 -1.43 -8.00
N ALA A 11 14.31 -0.30 -8.11
CA ALA A 11 13.27 0.11 -7.16
C ALA A 11 12.16 -0.95 -7.03
N VAL A 12 11.72 -1.54 -8.15
CA VAL A 12 10.73 -2.64 -8.13
C VAL A 12 11.28 -3.87 -7.40
N LYS A 13 12.54 -4.22 -7.60
CA LYS A 13 13.18 -5.38 -6.97
C LYS A 13 13.48 -5.17 -5.50
N ASP A 14 13.81 -3.95 -5.11
CA ASP A 14 14.27 -3.60 -3.77
C ASP A 14 13.14 -3.16 -2.84
N LEU A 15 11.95 -2.88 -3.36
CA LEU A 15 10.79 -2.54 -2.54
C LEU A 15 10.51 -3.64 -1.51
N ARG A 16 10.44 -3.25 -0.26
CA ARG A 16 10.10 -4.13 0.88
C ARG A 16 8.98 -3.52 1.71
N VAL A 17 8.13 -4.40 2.20
CA VAL A 17 7.10 -4.03 3.17
C VAL A 17 7.76 -3.69 4.52
N VAL A 18 7.35 -2.58 5.11
CA VAL A 18 7.77 -2.10 6.43
C VAL A 18 6.58 -2.20 7.38
N ARG A 19 6.77 -2.81 8.54
CA ARG A 19 5.71 -3.05 9.54
C ARG A 19 5.96 -2.38 10.89
N LYS A 20 7.15 -1.79 11.05
CA LYS A 20 7.58 -1.07 12.25
C LYS A 20 7.96 0.33 11.86
N PHE A 21 7.31 1.31 12.45
CA PHE A 21 7.49 2.70 12.11
C PHE A 21 7.96 3.49 13.33
N GLN A 22 8.72 4.55 13.06
CA GLN A 22 9.14 5.54 14.05
C GLN A 22 7.93 6.39 14.48
N ASP A 23 7.97 6.92 15.69
CA ASP A 23 7.05 7.98 16.13
C ASP A 23 7.47 9.32 15.51
N ARG A 24 7.19 9.46 14.22
CA ARG A 24 7.54 10.63 13.42
C ARG A 24 6.53 10.82 12.31
N GLN A 25 6.01 12.05 12.20
CA GLN A 25 5.05 12.40 11.14
C GLN A 25 5.72 12.45 9.75
N ILE A 26 5.04 11.90 8.76
CA ILE A 26 5.37 12.07 7.34
C ILE A 26 5.11 13.53 6.98
N SER A 27 6.12 14.18 6.38
CA SER A 27 5.99 15.57 5.93
C SER A 27 4.91 15.72 4.86
N THR A 28 4.36 16.93 4.74
CA THR A 28 3.37 17.24 3.72
C THR A 28 3.90 16.95 2.32
N ASP A 29 5.11 17.37 2.01
CA ASP A 29 5.73 17.17 0.69
C ASP A 29 5.86 15.66 0.34
N HIS A 30 6.25 14.83 1.32
CA HIS A 30 6.35 13.38 1.11
C HIS A 30 4.96 12.76 0.91
N LEU A 31 3.97 13.18 1.69
CA LEU A 31 2.58 12.70 1.52
C LEU A 31 2.03 13.10 0.15
N GLU A 32 2.24 14.34 -0.27
CA GLU A 32 1.81 14.83 -1.59
C GLU A 32 2.46 14.04 -2.72
N ALA A 33 3.76 13.78 -2.65
CA ALA A 33 4.46 12.97 -3.64
C ALA A 33 3.89 11.54 -3.73
N ILE A 34 3.53 10.93 -2.61
CA ILE A 34 2.93 9.60 -2.55
C ILE A 34 1.52 9.62 -3.19
N LEU A 35 0.70 10.59 -2.82
CA LEU A 35 -0.67 10.73 -3.35
C LEU A 35 -0.65 11.05 -4.86
N ASP A 36 0.29 11.89 -5.30
CA ASP A 36 0.47 12.22 -6.70
C ASP A 36 0.85 11.00 -7.54
N ALA A 37 1.75 10.15 -7.05
CA ALA A 37 2.09 8.89 -7.72
C ALA A 37 0.87 7.96 -7.87
N GLY A 38 0.00 7.90 -6.87
CA GLY A 38 -1.29 7.20 -6.97
C GLY A 38 -2.20 7.82 -8.03
N ARG A 39 -2.30 9.16 -8.06
CA ARG A 39 -3.08 9.91 -9.05
C ARG A 39 -2.62 9.66 -10.48
N TRP A 40 -1.31 9.52 -10.72
CA TRP A 40 -0.72 9.24 -12.04
C TRP A 40 -0.86 7.79 -12.49
N THR A 41 -1.53 6.94 -11.74
CA THR A 41 -1.81 5.57 -12.17
C THR A 41 -2.72 5.57 -13.40
N GLY A 42 -2.32 4.85 -14.45
CA GLY A 42 -3.16 4.70 -15.65
C GLY A 42 -4.41 3.88 -15.36
N SER A 43 -5.52 4.21 -16.02
CA SER A 43 -6.77 3.44 -15.97
C SER A 43 -7.40 3.33 -17.35
N SER A 44 -8.30 2.36 -17.51
CA SER A 44 -9.03 2.18 -18.77
C SER A 44 -9.79 3.46 -19.13
N LYS A 45 -9.59 3.96 -20.36
CA LYS A 45 -10.19 5.22 -20.84
C LYS A 45 -9.92 6.44 -19.92
N ASN A 46 -8.84 6.37 -19.12
CA ASN A 46 -8.48 7.40 -18.15
C ASN A 46 -9.62 7.75 -17.16
N ARG A 47 -10.39 6.75 -16.72
CA ARG A 47 -11.55 6.96 -15.82
C ARG A 47 -11.16 7.45 -14.44
N GLN A 48 -10.00 7.00 -13.92
CA GLN A 48 -9.50 7.38 -12.60
C GLN A 48 -10.53 7.14 -11.48
N SER A 49 -11.18 5.97 -11.53
CA SER A 49 -12.32 5.62 -10.65
C SER A 49 -11.85 5.23 -9.25
N TRP A 50 -11.17 6.15 -8.56
CA TRP A 50 -10.70 6.02 -7.19
C TRP A 50 -10.68 7.35 -6.44
N VAL A 51 -10.73 7.25 -5.12
CA VAL A 51 -10.53 8.34 -4.17
C VAL A 51 -9.59 7.87 -3.08
N PHE A 52 -8.78 8.75 -2.52
CA PHE A 52 -7.89 8.44 -1.42
C PHE A 52 -8.41 9.02 -0.12
N VAL A 53 -8.62 8.18 0.89
CA VAL A 53 -8.89 8.63 2.25
C VAL A 53 -7.59 8.50 3.06
N VAL A 54 -7.10 9.63 3.56
CA VAL A 54 -5.91 9.68 4.43
C VAL A 54 -6.39 9.79 5.87
N VAL A 55 -6.01 8.82 6.71
CA VAL A 55 -6.38 8.76 8.12
C VAL A 55 -5.13 8.97 8.96
N ARG A 56 -5.12 10.03 9.81
CA ARG A 56 -4.09 10.31 10.81
C ARG A 56 -4.66 10.31 12.24
N ASP A 57 -5.96 10.51 12.39
CA ASP A 57 -6.59 10.47 13.70
C ASP A 57 -6.39 9.12 14.36
N ARG A 58 -5.80 9.10 15.54
CA ARG A 58 -5.44 7.87 16.26
C ARG A 58 -6.64 7.00 16.55
N THR A 59 -7.75 7.63 16.96
CA THR A 59 -9.00 6.90 17.29
C THR A 59 -9.57 6.22 16.04
N GLN A 60 -9.53 6.92 14.89
CA GLN A 60 -9.95 6.34 13.60
C GLN A 60 -9.02 5.20 13.17
N LEU A 61 -7.70 5.36 13.33
CA LEU A 61 -6.73 4.30 13.02
C LEU A 61 -6.98 3.06 13.86
N ASP A 62 -7.25 3.21 15.16
CA ASP A 62 -7.53 2.09 16.05
C ASP A 62 -8.85 1.38 15.71
N ARG A 63 -9.88 2.12 15.31
CA ARG A 63 -11.13 1.55 14.77
C ARG A 63 -10.89 0.81 13.45
N LEU A 64 -10.11 1.39 12.55
CA LEU A 64 -9.79 0.77 11.27
C LEU A 64 -8.95 -0.52 11.46
N ALA A 65 -8.06 -0.53 12.45
CA ALA A 65 -7.28 -1.72 12.80
C ALA A 65 -8.17 -2.90 13.23
N GLN A 66 -9.36 -2.66 13.75
CA GLN A 66 -10.32 -3.71 14.11
C GLN A 66 -11.03 -4.32 12.88
N CYS A 67 -10.94 -3.69 11.72
CA CYS A 67 -11.57 -4.18 10.49
C CYS A 67 -10.75 -5.25 9.75
N GLY A 68 -9.56 -5.62 10.24
CA GLY A 68 -8.70 -6.65 9.64
C GLY A 68 -8.05 -7.53 10.71
N ASP A 69 -7.52 -8.69 10.28
CA ASP A 69 -6.93 -9.67 11.20
C ASP A 69 -5.40 -9.46 11.36
N PHE A 70 -4.75 -8.84 10.36
CA PHE A 70 -3.30 -8.63 10.32
C PHE A 70 -2.93 -7.14 10.30
N THR A 71 -3.57 -6.35 11.14
CA THR A 71 -3.52 -4.88 11.17
C THR A 71 -2.48 -4.30 12.13
N ARG A 72 -1.64 -5.13 12.76
CA ARG A 72 -0.60 -4.67 13.69
C ARG A 72 0.21 -3.45 13.20
N PRO A 73 0.59 -3.34 11.91
CA PRO A 73 1.34 -2.17 11.44
C PRO A 73 0.60 -0.84 11.60
N VAL A 74 -0.74 -0.83 11.64
CA VAL A 74 -1.54 0.40 11.83
C VAL A 74 -1.24 1.07 13.17
N HIS A 75 -0.96 0.27 14.22
CA HIS A 75 -0.74 0.82 15.57
C HIS A 75 0.53 1.66 15.71
N SER A 76 1.55 1.44 14.87
CA SER A 76 2.77 2.25 14.87
C SER A 76 2.86 3.18 13.66
N ALA A 77 1.93 3.10 12.71
CA ALA A 77 1.92 3.95 11.53
C ALA A 77 1.62 5.41 11.90
N ASP A 78 2.23 6.35 11.20
CA ASP A 78 1.85 7.76 11.26
C ASP A 78 0.48 7.98 10.64
N LEU A 79 0.23 7.33 9.51
CA LEU A 79 -1.04 7.42 8.81
C LEU A 79 -1.39 6.13 8.06
N VAL A 80 -2.63 6.05 7.66
CA VAL A 80 -3.13 5.05 6.71
C VAL A 80 -3.69 5.75 5.48
N ILE A 81 -3.37 5.27 4.28
CA ILE A 81 -4.04 5.66 3.05
C ILE A 81 -4.96 4.51 2.61
N ALA A 82 -6.24 4.80 2.47
CA ALA A 82 -7.22 3.89 1.91
C ALA A 82 -7.54 4.30 0.46
N PRO A 83 -7.12 3.54 -0.55
CA PRO A 83 -7.58 3.73 -1.92
C PRO A 83 -8.99 3.16 -2.04
N ILE A 84 -9.96 4.02 -2.18
CA ILE A 84 -11.37 3.67 -2.33
C ILE A 84 -11.69 3.50 -3.81
N ARG A 85 -12.14 2.32 -4.19
CA ARG A 85 -12.60 2.05 -5.56
C ARG A 85 -14.03 2.58 -5.73
N LEU A 86 -14.23 3.44 -6.72
CA LEU A 86 -15.57 3.89 -7.11
C LEU A 86 -16.36 2.75 -7.78
N PRO A 87 -17.69 2.83 -7.89
CA PRO A 87 -18.53 1.74 -8.39
C PRO A 87 -18.16 1.24 -9.80
N ASP A 88 -17.69 2.13 -10.69
CA ASP A 88 -17.26 1.82 -12.05
C ASP A 88 -15.75 1.48 -12.16
N GLY A 89 -15.04 1.42 -11.05
CA GLY A 89 -13.61 1.10 -10.98
C GLY A 89 -13.32 -0.39 -10.98
N TYR A 90 -12.06 -0.74 -11.16
CA TYR A 90 -11.56 -2.11 -11.16
C TYR A 90 -10.58 -2.36 -10.00
N ASP A 91 -10.67 -3.51 -9.36
CA ASP A 91 -9.72 -3.94 -8.32
C ASP A 91 -8.29 -4.05 -8.87
N TRP A 92 -8.14 -4.35 -10.15
CA TRP A 92 -6.86 -4.30 -10.86
C TRP A 92 -6.18 -2.93 -10.75
N ASP A 93 -6.94 -1.85 -10.93
CA ASP A 93 -6.40 -0.49 -10.82
C ASP A 93 -6.00 -0.17 -9.37
N MET A 94 -6.73 -0.68 -8.37
CA MET A 94 -6.38 -0.48 -6.95
C MET A 94 -5.03 -1.11 -6.59
N GLY A 95 -4.71 -2.28 -7.13
CA GLY A 95 -3.39 -2.90 -6.97
C GLY A 95 -2.28 -2.05 -7.58
N ARG A 96 -2.50 -1.47 -8.77
CA ARG A 96 -1.55 -0.59 -9.46
C ARG A 96 -1.36 0.73 -8.72
N VAL A 97 -2.45 1.36 -8.27
CA VAL A 97 -2.44 2.58 -7.44
C VAL A 97 -1.60 2.35 -6.19
N SER A 98 -1.89 1.27 -5.46
CA SER A 98 -1.18 0.93 -4.24
C SER A 98 0.32 0.71 -4.50
N GLN A 99 0.68 -0.02 -5.55
CA GLN A 99 2.07 -0.28 -5.91
C GLN A 99 2.81 1.02 -6.28
N ASN A 100 2.19 1.93 -7.04
CA ASN A 100 2.78 3.22 -7.37
C ASN A 100 3.04 4.06 -6.12
N MET A 101 2.05 4.13 -5.20
CA MET A 101 2.22 4.84 -3.93
C MET A 101 3.33 4.23 -3.06
N MET A 102 3.44 2.90 -3.02
CA MET A 102 4.49 2.22 -2.25
C MET A 102 5.89 2.49 -2.82
N LEU A 103 6.03 2.53 -4.15
CA LEU A 103 7.29 2.88 -4.81
C LEU A 103 7.67 4.35 -4.55
N ALA A 104 6.72 5.27 -4.66
CA ALA A 104 6.93 6.69 -4.37
C ALA A 104 7.27 6.91 -2.88
N ALA A 105 6.60 6.21 -1.96
CA ALA A 105 6.92 6.24 -0.54
C ALA A 105 8.37 5.82 -0.30
N ALA A 106 8.79 4.70 -0.87
CA ALA A 106 10.16 4.22 -0.75
C ALA A 106 11.20 5.23 -1.32
N ALA A 107 10.87 5.90 -2.42
CA ALA A 107 11.74 6.91 -3.04
C ALA A 107 11.99 8.13 -2.14
N VAL A 108 11.05 8.45 -1.23
CA VAL A 108 11.18 9.55 -0.26
C VAL A 108 11.49 9.05 1.17
N GLY A 109 11.92 7.80 1.32
CA GLY A 109 12.32 7.22 2.60
C GLY A 109 11.16 6.87 3.54
N VAL A 110 9.93 6.82 3.03
CA VAL A 110 8.74 6.40 3.77
C VAL A 110 8.49 4.90 3.55
N GLY A 111 8.34 4.17 4.64
CA GLY A 111 7.96 2.76 4.63
C GLY A 111 6.46 2.57 4.44
N SER A 112 6.07 1.45 3.84
CA SER A 112 4.66 1.12 3.62
C SER A 112 4.35 -0.35 3.89
N CYS A 113 3.13 -0.63 4.36
CA CYS A 113 2.60 -1.97 4.54
C CYS A 113 1.18 -2.05 3.97
N PRO A 114 0.94 -2.79 2.87
CA PRO A 114 -0.40 -3.08 2.41
C PRO A 114 -1.09 -4.04 3.38
N ILE A 115 -2.34 -3.76 3.70
CA ILE A 115 -3.15 -4.49 4.67
C ILE A 115 -4.51 -4.78 4.06
N THR A 116 -4.94 -6.02 4.16
CA THR A 116 -6.30 -6.43 3.80
C THR A 116 -7.24 -6.17 4.97
N LEU A 117 -8.36 -5.53 4.71
CA LEU A 117 -9.47 -5.39 5.64
C LEU A 117 -10.47 -6.53 5.37
N HIS A 118 -10.73 -7.37 6.37
CA HIS A 118 -11.60 -8.54 6.23
C HIS A 118 -13.07 -8.20 6.50
N ARG A 119 -13.33 -7.19 7.33
CA ARG A 119 -14.65 -6.68 7.69
C ARG A 119 -14.94 -5.43 6.87
N HIS A 120 -15.31 -5.62 5.61
CA HIS A 120 -15.42 -4.54 4.63
C HIS A 120 -16.52 -3.54 4.99
N ASP A 121 -17.65 -4.00 5.53
CA ASP A 121 -18.76 -3.14 5.93
C ASP A 121 -18.35 -2.22 7.11
N ASP A 122 -17.66 -2.81 8.10
CA ASP A 122 -17.15 -2.04 9.23
C ASP A 122 -16.12 -1.01 8.78
N ALA A 123 -15.22 -1.40 7.86
CA ALA A 123 -14.23 -0.48 7.31
C ALA A 123 -14.87 0.70 6.56
N ARG A 124 -15.91 0.41 5.74
CA ARG A 124 -16.69 1.47 5.08
C ARG A 124 -17.36 2.39 6.09
N ALA A 125 -17.97 1.82 7.13
CA ALA A 125 -18.61 2.62 8.18
C ALA A 125 -17.60 3.52 8.92
N VAL A 126 -16.41 2.99 9.25
CA VAL A 126 -15.33 3.76 9.89
C VAL A 126 -14.87 4.92 9.02
N LEU A 127 -14.76 4.71 7.72
CA LEU A 127 -14.24 5.71 6.76
C LEU A 127 -15.33 6.58 6.12
N GLY A 128 -16.60 6.34 6.42
CA GLY A 128 -17.73 7.06 5.79
C GLY A 128 -17.88 6.74 4.29
N VAL A 129 -17.49 5.54 3.86
CA VAL A 129 -17.49 5.13 2.46
C VAL A 129 -18.84 4.52 2.09
N PRO A 130 -19.50 4.90 0.97
CA PRO A 130 -20.76 4.32 0.54
C PRO A 130 -20.67 2.81 0.28
N ALA A 131 -21.80 2.11 0.39
CA ALA A 131 -21.86 0.65 0.32
C ALA A 131 -21.45 0.06 -1.06
N ASP A 132 -21.64 0.81 -2.14
CA ASP A 132 -21.29 0.44 -3.51
C ASP A 132 -19.82 0.68 -3.88
N HIS A 133 -19.04 1.26 -2.96
CA HIS A 133 -17.61 1.53 -3.13
C HIS A 133 -16.75 0.40 -2.54
N GLY A 134 -15.61 0.12 -3.16
CA GLY A 134 -14.65 -0.87 -2.66
C GLY A 134 -13.70 -0.27 -1.62
N CYS A 135 -13.61 -0.92 -0.44
CA CYS A 135 -12.70 -0.56 0.65
C CYS A 135 -12.10 -1.84 1.25
N GLN A 136 -11.27 -2.53 0.48
CA GLN A 136 -10.74 -3.85 0.84
C GLN A 136 -9.30 -3.79 1.33
N TRP A 137 -8.56 -2.77 0.94
CA TRP A 137 -7.14 -2.63 1.22
C TRP A 137 -6.81 -1.23 1.71
N VAL A 138 -5.84 -1.18 2.59
CA VAL A 138 -5.25 0.07 3.07
C VAL A 138 -3.74 -0.05 3.10
N MET A 139 -3.04 1.06 3.14
CA MET A 139 -1.59 1.12 3.28
C MET A 139 -1.24 1.86 4.58
N ALA A 140 -0.70 1.14 5.57
CA ALA A 140 -0.09 1.76 6.73
C ALA A 140 1.27 2.35 6.33
N MET A 141 1.54 3.60 6.70
CA MET A 141 2.74 4.33 6.29
C MET A 141 3.38 5.07 7.47
N GLY A 142 4.70 5.19 7.41
CA GLY A 142 5.53 5.89 8.39
C GLY A 142 7.01 5.78 8.04
N TYR A 143 7.87 6.53 8.69
CA TYR A 143 9.31 6.33 8.54
C TYR A 143 9.72 5.00 9.18
N PRO A 144 10.56 4.18 8.51
CA PRO A 144 10.95 2.87 9.04
C PRO A 144 11.68 2.97 10.38
N ASP A 145 11.31 2.14 11.35
CA ASP A 145 12.17 1.81 12.48
C ASP A 145 13.05 0.62 12.06
N ASP A 146 14.23 0.94 11.52
CA ASP A 146 15.14 -0.05 10.97
C ASP A 146 15.64 -1.05 12.03
N ALA A 147 15.76 -0.65 13.28
CA ALA A 147 16.20 -1.54 14.36
C ALA A 147 15.12 -2.58 14.68
N ALA A 148 13.87 -2.12 14.83
CA ALA A 148 12.73 -2.99 15.09
C ALA A 148 12.40 -3.89 13.87
N GLU A 149 12.55 -3.38 12.63
CA GLU A 149 12.38 -4.20 11.42
C GLU A 149 13.44 -5.29 11.30
N ARG A 150 14.72 -4.98 11.55
CA ARG A 150 15.79 -6.01 11.54
C ARG A 150 15.54 -7.09 12.58
N GLU A 151 15.14 -6.71 13.79
CA GLU A 151 14.82 -7.65 14.86
C GLU A 151 13.61 -8.53 14.50
N ALA A 152 12.56 -7.96 13.93
CA ALA A 152 11.38 -8.69 13.47
C ALA A 152 11.72 -9.71 12.38
N ARG A 153 12.57 -9.33 11.41
CA ARG A 153 13.04 -10.22 10.33
C ARG A 153 13.92 -11.33 10.83
N ARG A 154 14.77 -11.06 11.82
CA ARG A 154 15.62 -12.08 12.46
C ARG A 154 14.77 -13.16 13.15
N LYS A 155 13.67 -12.75 13.80
CA LYS A 155 12.75 -13.70 14.48
C LYS A 155 11.89 -14.51 13.51
N ASN A 156 11.57 -13.92 12.35
CA ASN A 156 10.73 -14.54 11.34
C ASN A 156 11.38 -14.38 9.95
N PRO A 157 12.40 -15.20 9.65
CA PRO A 157 13.07 -15.16 8.35
C PRO A 157 12.08 -15.57 7.26
N LEU A 158 12.01 -14.77 6.21
CA LEU A 158 11.20 -15.09 5.02
C LEU A 158 12.04 -15.88 4.03
N SER A 159 11.43 -16.85 3.36
CA SER A 159 12.01 -17.52 2.18
C SER A 159 12.22 -16.52 1.04
N GLY A 160 13.17 -16.82 0.15
CA GLY A 160 13.41 -16.04 -1.07
C GLY A 160 12.25 -16.10 -2.07
N ARG A 161 12.49 -15.53 -3.25
CA ARG A 161 11.57 -15.66 -4.38
C ARG A 161 11.71 -17.05 -5.00
N LYS A 162 10.60 -17.59 -5.50
CA LYS A 162 10.64 -18.79 -6.33
C LYS A 162 11.51 -18.57 -7.58
N PRO A 163 12.17 -19.62 -8.08
CA PRO A 163 12.82 -19.56 -9.38
C PRO A 163 11.83 -19.17 -10.49
N LEU A 164 12.33 -18.45 -11.51
CA LEU A 164 11.46 -17.92 -12.56
C LEU A 164 10.78 -19.03 -13.37
N GLU A 165 11.46 -20.15 -13.56
CA GLU A 165 10.97 -21.35 -14.26
C GLU A 165 9.76 -22.01 -13.57
N GLU A 166 9.59 -21.83 -12.26
CA GLU A 166 8.39 -22.28 -11.56
C GLU A 166 7.17 -21.42 -11.84
N LEU A 167 7.38 -20.17 -12.26
CA LEU A 167 6.33 -19.14 -12.40
C LEU A 167 5.92 -18.91 -13.85
N VAL A 168 6.76 -19.29 -14.81
CA VAL A 168 6.54 -19.01 -16.23
C VAL A 168 6.05 -20.28 -16.93
N ARG A 169 5.03 -20.11 -17.75
CA ARG A 169 4.56 -21.08 -18.74
C ARG A 169 4.48 -20.37 -20.08
N TYR A 170 4.87 -21.03 -21.14
CA TYR A 170 4.83 -20.50 -22.49
C TYR A 170 3.59 -21.04 -23.21
N ASP A 171 2.90 -20.18 -23.93
CA ASP A 171 1.75 -20.45 -24.77
C ASP A 171 0.49 -20.96 -24.03
N ARG A 172 0.63 -21.84 -23.04
CA ARG A 172 -0.47 -22.44 -22.28
C ARG A 172 -0.06 -22.79 -20.85
N PHE A 173 -1.03 -22.99 -19.98
CA PHE A 173 -0.79 -23.29 -18.55
C PHE A 173 -0.24 -24.71 -18.30
N ALA A 174 -0.61 -25.69 -19.12
CA ALA A 174 -0.21 -27.10 -18.96
C ALA A 174 1.23 -27.36 -19.42
#